data_088440b4f6195863dfcb4b1906ba5eb0
#
_entry.id   088440b4f6195863dfcb4b1906ba5eb0
#
_cell.length_a   1.000
_cell.length_b   1.000
_cell.length_c   1.000
_cell.angle_alpha   90.00
_cell.angle_beta   90.00
_cell.angle_gamma   90.00
#
_symmetry.space_group_name_H-M   'P 1'
#
loop_
_entity.id
_entity.type
_entity.pdbx_description
1 polymer ?
#
loop_
_entity_poly.entity_id
_entity_poly.type
_entity_poly.pdbx_seq_one_letter_code
_entity_poly.pdbx_strand_id
1 'polypeptide(L)'
;MDNRPIGFLDSGVGGLTVVRELMRQLPHEEIVYIGDSARAPYGPRPAEQIREYTWQLVNFLLTKDVKMIVIACNTATAVVWEEIKAQLDIPVLGVILPGASAAIKSSQGGKIGVIGTPMTVQSDIYRQKIHELDPYLQVESLACPKFAPLVESGALSTSVTKKVVYETLRPLVGKVDSLILGCTHYPLLRPIIQNVMGPKVQLIDSGAECVRDISVLLNYFEINRGRDAGPLHHRFYTTASSQSFAQIGEEWLEKEIHVEHVEL
;
A
#
# COMPACT_ATOMS: atom_id res chain seq x y z
N MET A 1 22.60 -14.33 0.71
CA MET A 1 21.42 -14.73 -0.08
C MET A 1 20.43 -15.44 0.83
N ASP A 2 19.15 -15.17 0.65
CA ASP A 2 18.08 -15.76 1.46
C ASP A 2 16.87 -16.08 0.56
N ASN A 3 16.55 -17.36 0.42
CA ASN A 3 15.50 -17.83 -0.49
C ASN A 3 14.10 -17.80 0.13
N ARG A 4 13.97 -17.40 1.40
CA ARG A 4 12.69 -17.22 2.05
C ARG A 4 11.88 -16.11 1.33
N PRO A 5 10.54 -16.21 1.33
CA PRO A 5 9.71 -15.22 0.65
C PRO A 5 9.65 -13.88 1.40
N ILE A 6 9.21 -12.84 0.70
CA ILE A 6 8.79 -11.57 1.29
C ILE A 6 7.31 -11.69 1.66
N GLY A 7 6.99 -11.40 2.92
CA GLY A 7 5.62 -11.37 3.43
C GLY A 7 4.95 -10.02 3.18
N PHE A 8 3.77 -10.02 2.57
CA PHE A 8 2.93 -8.84 2.38
C PHE A 8 1.63 -9.00 3.15
N LEU A 9 1.20 -7.95 3.82
CA LEU A 9 -0.12 -7.89 4.44
C LEU A 9 -0.88 -6.63 4.05
N ASP A 10 -2.19 -6.78 3.93
CA ASP A 10 -3.13 -5.69 3.65
C ASP A 10 -4.49 -5.99 4.29
N SER A 11 -5.33 -4.97 4.41
CA SER A 11 -6.71 -5.11 4.89
C SER A 11 -7.63 -5.89 3.93
N GLY A 12 -7.17 -6.18 2.70
CA GLY A 12 -7.96 -6.88 1.71
C GLY A 12 -7.17 -7.14 0.42
N VAL A 13 -7.76 -6.81 -0.72
CA VAL A 13 -7.17 -7.00 -2.05
C VAL A 13 -6.24 -5.86 -2.48
N GLY A 14 -6.34 -4.70 -1.82
CA GLY A 14 -5.65 -3.47 -2.24
C GLY A 14 -4.14 -3.61 -2.36
N GLY A 15 -3.52 -4.30 -1.42
CA GLY A 15 -2.07 -4.54 -1.41
C GLY A 15 -1.53 -5.31 -2.62
N LEU A 16 -2.39 -5.94 -3.42
CA LEU A 16 -1.99 -6.57 -4.68
C LEU A 16 -1.43 -5.55 -5.70
N THR A 17 -1.77 -4.27 -5.59
CA THR A 17 -1.13 -3.22 -6.39
C THR A 17 0.36 -3.08 -6.06
N VAL A 18 0.74 -3.22 -4.79
CA VAL A 18 2.14 -3.22 -4.34
C VAL A 18 2.85 -4.51 -4.78
N VAL A 19 2.17 -5.64 -4.67
CA VAL A 19 2.67 -6.95 -5.14
C VAL A 19 2.94 -6.94 -6.64
N ARG A 20 2.02 -6.38 -7.45
CA ARG A 20 2.23 -6.22 -8.89
C ARG A 20 3.49 -5.43 -9.20
N GLU A 21 3.71 -4.36 -8.46
CA GLU A 21 4.90 -3.54 -8.63
C GLU A 21 6.18 -4.28 -8.19
N LEU A 22 6.12 -5.09 -7.13
CA LEU A 22 7.23 -5.94 -6.74
C LEU A 22 7.56 -6.97 -7.84
N MET A 23 6.56 -7.68 -8.35
CA MET A 23 6.76 -8.67 -9.42
C MET A 23 7.41 -8.04 -10.68
N ARG A 24 7.09 -6.77 -10.96
CA ARG A 24 7.66 -6.02 -12.07
C ARG A 24 9.11 -5.59 -11.84
N GLN A 25 9.43 -5.08 -10.63
CA GLN A 25 10.74 -4.53 -10.32
C GLN A 25 11.73 -5.58 -9.80
N LEU A 26 11.23 -6.57 -9.05
CA LEU A 26 12.02 -7.61 -8.38
C LEU A 26 11.50 -9.02 -8.77
N PRO A 27 11.54 -9.39 -10.06
CA PRO A 27 10.87 -10.57 -10.58
C PRO A 27 11.46 -11.90 -10.08
N HIS A 28 12.53 -11.87 -9.32
CA HIS A 28 13.16 -13.07 -8.75
C HIS A 28 12.77 -13.32 -7.30
N GLU A 29 12.06 -12.39 -6.66
CA GLU A 29 11.65 -12.53 -5.26
C GLU A 29 10.34 -13.32 -5.15
N GLU A 30 10.28 -14.22 -4.16
CA GLU A 30 9.08 -15.00 -3.85
C GLU A 30 8.21 -14.24 -2.84
N ILE A 31 6.90 -14.39 -2.96
CA ILE A 31 5.91 -13.62 -2.20
C ILE A 31 5.00 -14.56 -1.43
N VAL A 32 4.72 -14.18 -0.18
CA VAL A 32 3.57 -14.63 0.60
C VAL A 32 2.70 -13.43 0.89
N TYR A 33 1.48 -13.44 0.41
CA TYR A 33 0.50 -12.36 0.61
C TYR A 33 -0.65 -12.83 1.49
N ILE A 34 -1.08 -11.98 2.42
CA ILE A 34 -2.33 -12.18 3.15
C ILE A 34 -3.18 -10.91 3.13
N GLY A 35 -4.44 -11.05 2.69
CA GLY A 35 -5.45 -10.01 2.70
C GLY A 35 -6.57 -10.31 3.69
N ASP A 36 -6.81 -9.39 4.63
CA ASP A 36 -7.85 -9.52 5.67
C ASP A 36 -9.24 -9.08 5.18
N SER A 37 -9.69 -9.69 4.08
CA SER A 37 -10.91 -9.28 3.38
C SER A 37 -12.18 -9.47 4.20
N ALA A 38 -12.22 -10.39 5.17
CA ALA A 38 -13.37 -10.59 6.05
C ALA A 38 -13.61 -9.40 6.98
N ARG A 39 -12.54 -8.66 7.32
CA ARG A 39 -12.59 -7.51 8.24
C ARG A 39 -12.34 -6.17 7.54
N ALA A 40 -12.21 -6.19 6.20
CA ALA A 40 -12.11 -4.98 5.38
C ALA A 40 -13.42 -4.15 5.46
N PRO A 41 -13.35 -2.81 5.24
CA PRO A 41 -12.13 -1.99 5.16
C PRO A 41 -11.60 -1.59 6.56
N TYR A 42 -10.30 -1.34 6.68
CA TYR A 42 -9.70 -0.84 7.93
C TYR A 42 -9.89 0.67 8.13
N GLY A 43 -10.08 1.42 7.03
CA GLY A 43 -10.16 2.89 7.05
C GLY A 43 -11.13 3.53 8.04
N PRO A 44 -12.34 2.99 8.29
CA PRO A 44 -13.28 3.51 9.28
C PRO A 44 -13.15 2.89 10.67
N ARG A 45 -12.25 1.92 10.90
CA ARG A 45 -12.14 1.19 12.16
C ARG A 45 -11.34 1.95 13.21
N PRO A 46 -11.61 1.71 14.51
CA PRO A 46 -10.78 2.20 15.61
C PRO A 46 -9.35 1.66 15.54
N ALA A 47 -8.38 2.46 15.97
CA ALA A 47 -6.97 2.09 15.94
C ALA A 47 -6.65 0.77 16.69
N GLU A 48 -7.32 0.51 17.81
CA GLU A 48 -7.15 -0.73 18.59
C GLU A 48 -7.51 -1.99 17.78
N GLN A 49 -8.62 -1.95 17.02
CA GLN A 49 -9.00 -3.08 16.17
C GLN A 49 -8.00 -3.27 15.02
N ILE A 50 -7.53 -2.16 14.41
CA ILE A 50 -6.54 -2.23 13.34
C ILE A 50 -5.24 -2.83 13.87
N ARG A 51 -4.81 -2.45 15.08
CA ARG A 51 -3.62 -3.01 15.75
C ARG A 51 -3.78 -4.51 15.95
N GLU A 52 -4.86 -4.94 16.58
CA GLU A 52 -5.15 -6.36 16.85
C GLU A 52 -5.13 -7.18 15.55
N TYR A 53 -5.88 -6.76 14.54
CA TYR A 53 -5.97 -7.47 13.28
C TYR A 53 -4.63 -7.51 12.54
N THR A 54 -3.90 -6.41 12.53
CA THR A 54 -2.59 -6.37 11.86
C THR A 54 -1.59 -7.31 12.53
N TRP A 55 -1.58 -7.40 13.86
CA TRP A 55 -0.73 -8.35 14.56
C TRP A 55 -1.10 -9.81 14.26
N GLN A 56 -2.37 -10.13 14.06
CA GLN A 56 -2.77 -11.48 13.63
C GLN A 56 -2.22 -11.81 12.24
N LEU A 57 -2.26 -10.84 11.30
CA LEU A 57 -1.66 -10.99 9.97
C LEU A 57 -0.13 -11.16 10.04
N VAL A 58 0.54 -10.37 10.87
CA VAL A 58 1.99 -10.48 11.11
C VAL A 58 2.34 -11.86 11.65
N ASN A 59 1.64 -12.31 12.69
CA ASN A 59 1.87 -13.64 13.28
C ASN A 59 1.66 -14.76 12.25
N PHE A 60 0.63 -14.64 11.40
CA PHE A 60 0.44 -15.58 10.31
C PHE A 60 1.63 -15.59 9.34
N LEU A 61 2.11 -14.44 8.91
CA LEU A 61 3.28 -14.35 8.03
C LEU A 61 4.54 -14.95 8.66
N LEU A 62 4.74 -14.76 9.95
CA LEU A 62 5.87 -15.35 10.68
C LEU A 62 5.81 -16.90 10.64
N THR A 63 4.62 -17.52 10.63
CA THR A 63 4.48 -18.99 10.45
C THR A 63 4.89 -19.45 9.06
N LYS A 64 5.00 -18.54 8.08
CA LYS A 64 5.41 -18.84 6.69
C LYS A 64 6.91 -18.66 6.46
N ASP A 65 7.68 -18.42 7.51
CA ASP A 65 9.13 -18.23 7.47
C ASP A 65 9.57 -17.14 6.44
N VAL A 66 8.97 -15.96 6.55
CA VAL A 66 9.29 -14.83 5.67
C VAL A 66 10.58 -14.14 6.11
N LYS A 67 11.38 -13.66 5.16
CA LYS A 67 12.64 -12.93 5.44
C LYS A 67 12.43 -11.43 5.71
N MET A 68 11.28 -10.90 5.36
CA MET A 68 10.90 -9.48 5.49
C MET A 68 9.37 -9.38 5.51
N ILE A 69 8.82 -8.40 6.21
CA ILE A 69 7.40 -8.07 6.19
C ILE A 69 7.19 -6.69 5.57
N VAL A 70 6.22 -6.60 4.66
CA VAL A 70 5.75 -5.35 4.05
C VAL A 70 4.29 -5.11 4.42
N ILE A 71 4.05 -4.04 5.17
CA ILE A 71 2.70 -3.56 5.48
C ILE A 71 2.24 -2.69 4.30
N ALA A 72 1.53 -3.32 3.35
CA ALA A 72 1.07 -2.64 2.14
C ALA A 72 -0.09 -1.67 2.43
N CYS A 73 -0.91 -1.96 3.44
CA CYS A 73 -2.02 -1.12 3.87
C CYS A 73 -1.54 0.18 4.52
N ASN A 74 -1.87 1.34 3.93
CA ASN A 74 -1.55 2.65 4.51
C ASN A 74 -2.19 2.83 5.89
N THR A 75 -3.44 2.39 6.05
CA THR A 75 -4.17 2.49 7.33
C THR A 75 -3.49 1.67 8.43
N ALA A 76 -3.10 0.43 8.14
CA ALA A 76 -2.36 -0.40 9.09
C ALA A 76 -0.97 0.18 9.40
N THR A 77 -0.23 0.62 8.36
CA THR A 77 1.06 1.29 8.54
C THR A 77 0.95 2.49 9.48
N ALA A 78 -0.08 3.31 9.30
CA ALA A 78 -0.30 4.51 10.13
C ALA A 78 -0.49 4.18 11.62
N VAL A 79 -1.03 3.01 11.92
CA VAL A 79 -1.40 2.65 13.31
C VAL A 79 -0.30 1.85 14.02
N VAL A 80 0.36 0.89 13.32
CA VAL A 80 1.17 -0.11 14.05
C VAL A 80 2.59 -0.32 13.51
N TRP A 81 3.01 0.35 12.42
CA TRP A 81 4.30 0.05 11.79
C TRP A 81 5.50 0.22 12.76
N GLU A 82 5.55 1.31 13.51
CA GLU A 82 6.66 1.57 14.45
C GLU A 82 6.73 0.49 15.55
N GLU A 83 5.57 0.04 16.04
CA GLU A 83 5.45 -1.00 17.05
C GLU A 83 5.95 -2.35 16.51
N ILE A 84 5.48 -2.77 15.34
CA ILE A 84 5.88 -4.03 14.72
C ILE A 84 7.37 -4.03 14.39
N LYS A 85 7.87 -2.94 13.81
CA LYS A 85 9.29 -2.76 13.48
C LYS A 85 10.19 -2.87 14.71
N ALA A 86 9.73 -2.37 15.86
CA ALA A 86 10.50 -2.42 17.10
C ALA A 86 10.52 -3.81 17.76
N GLN A 87 9.58 -4.70 17.42
CA GLN A 87 9.42 -6.01 18.05
C GLN A 87 9.95 -7.18 17.22
N LEU A 88 10.21 -6.99 15.93
CA LEU A 88 10.65 -8.07 15.04
C LEU A 88 12.14 -7.94 14.68
N ASP A 89 12.82 -9.08 14.66
CA ASP A 89 14.23 -9.16 14.25
C ASP A 89 14.43 -9.15 12.72
N ILE A 90 13.36 -9.35 11.95
CA ILE A 90 13.39 -9.24 10.49
C ILE A 90 13.01 -7.83 10.02
N PRO A 91 13.48 -7.37 8.86
CA PRO A 91 13.10 -6.06 8.32
C PRO A 91 11.58 -5.92 8.14
N VAL A 92 11.03 -4.78 8.58
CA VAL A 92 9.62 -4.42 8.43
C VAL A 92 9.51 -3.07 7.73
N LEU A 93 8.88 -3.06 6.56
CA LEU A 93 8.55 -1.83 5.84
C LEU A 93 7.06 -1.53 5.90
N GLY A 94 6.77 -0.23 5.95
CA GLY A 94 5.43 0.30 5.72
C GLY A 94 5.47 1.30 4.58
N VAL A 95 4.37 1.45 3.86
CA VAL A 95 4.29 2.26 2.64
C VAL A 95 4.33 3.78 2.86
N ILE A 96 4.20 4.26 4.10
CA ILE A 96 4.07 5.70 4.39
C ILE A 96 5.38 6.45 4.19
N LEU A 97 6.47 5.99 4.82
CA LEU A 97 7.76 6.68 4.74
C LEU A 97 8.32 6.76 3.31
N PRO A 98 8.29 5.69 2.50
CA PRO A 98 8.68 5.75 1.10
C PRO A 98 7.86 6.79 0.30
N GLY A 99 6.54 6.80 0.48
CA GLY A 99 5.66 7.77 -0.17
C GLY A 99 5.95 9.22 0.25
N ALA A 100 6.16 9.47 1.54
CA ALA A 100 6.55 10.78 2.07
C ALA A 100 7.89 11.26 1.48
N SER A 101 8.91 10.40 1.49
CA SER A 101 10.24 10.70 0.96
C SER A 101 10.22 11.02 -0.54
N ALA A 102 9.42 10.26 -1.31
CA ALA A 102 9.28 10.51 -2.74
C ALA A 102 8.55 11.83 -3.04
N ALA A 103 7.50 12.15 -2.26
CA ALA A 103 6.78 13.42 -2.40
C ALA A 103 7.67 14.62 -2.14
N ILE A 104 8.50 14.58 -1.11
CA ILE A 104 9.48 15.63 -0.80
C ILE A 104 10.43 15.84 -1.98
N LYS A 105 10.97 14.75 -2.54
CA LYS A 105 11.90 14.83 -3.68
C LYS A 105 11.27 15.36 -4.97
N SER A 106 9.97 15.14 -5.16
CA SER A 106 9.24 15.54 -6.37
C SER A 106 8.59 16.91 -6.27
N SER A 107 8.34 17.42 -5.06
CA SER A 107 7.72 18.73 -4.85
C SER A 107 8.68 19.87 -5.23
N GLN A 108 8.23 20.74 -6.10
CA GLN A 108 9.01 21.90 -6.56
C GLN A 108 8.65 23.19 -5.82
N GLY A 109 7.44 23.29 -5.32
CA GLY A 109 6.91 24.46 -4.61
C GLY A 109 6.65 24.22 -3.13
N GLY A 110 7.02 23.05 -2.60
CA GLY A 110 6.85 22.72 -1.20
C GLY A 110 5.39 22.51 -0.76
N LYS A 111 4.49 22.15 -1.68
CA LYS A 111 3.05 21.99 -1.43
C LYS A 111 2.59 20.56 -1.73
N ILE A 112 2.60 19.72 -0.71
CA ILE A 112 2.28 18.31 -0.82
C ILE A 112 0.83 18.04 -0.39
N GLY A 113 0.06 17.41 -1.28
CA GLY A 113 -1.24 16.84 -0.96
C GLY A 113 -1.11 15.38 -0.52
N VAL A 114 -1.98 14.95 0.37
CA VAL A 114 -2.13 13.54 0.75
C VAL A 114 -3.60 13.17 0.65
N ILE A 115 -3.92 12.16 -0.15
CA ILE A 115 -5.25 11.55 -0.14
C ILE A 115 -5.17 10.17 0.50
N GLY A 116 -6.13 9.84 1.36
CA GLY A 116 -6.12 8.59 2.12
C GLY A 116 -7.49 8.20 2.66
N THR A 117 -7.52 7.10 3.39
CA THR A 117 -8.71 6.71 4.16
C THR A 117 -8.91 7.66 5.34
N PRO A 118 -10.11 7.71 5.96
CA PRO A 118 -10.36 8.54 7.14
C PRO A 118 -9.31 8.34 8.24
N MET A 119 -8.99 7.09 8.60
CA MET A 119 -8.01 6.79 9.65
C MET A 119 -6.60 7.25 9.27
N THR A 120 -6.16 7.03 8.02
CA THR A 120 -4.84 7.50 7.55
C THR A 120 -4.72 9.02 7.65
N VAL A 121 -5.76 9.75 7.28
CA VAL A 121 -5.78 11.21 7.38
C VAL A 121 -5.86 11.68 8.83
N GLN A 122 -6.73 11.05 9.64
CA GLN A 122 -6.89 11.39 11.05
C GLN A 122 -5.61 11.17 11.87
N SER A 123 -4.83 10.14 11.54
CA SER A 123 -3.55 9.87 12.22
C SER A 123 -2.50 10.96 11.99
N ASP A 124 -2.67 11.76 10.95
CA ASP A 124 -1.73 12.80 10.50
C ASP A 124 -0.29 12.32 10.22
N ILE A 125 -0.10 11.00 10.10
CA ILE A 125 1.23 10.37 10.03
C ILE A 125 2.04 10.82 8.81
N TYR A 126 1.39 11.06 7.65
CA TYR A 126 2.11 11.56 6.48
C TYR A 126 2.69 12.95 6.73
N ARG A 127 1.93 13.86 7.34
CA ARG A 127 2.43 15.18 7.70
C ARG A 127 3.57 15.07 8.69
N GLN A 128 3.43 14.24 9.73
CA GLN A 128 4.49 14.02 10.71
C GLN A 128 5.77 13.53 10.04
N LYS A 129 5.71 12.50 9.20
CA LYS A 129 6.89 11.96 8.50
C LYS A 129 7.50 12.94 7.49
N ILE A 130 6.69 13.75 6.83
CA ILE A 130 7.18 14.81 5.95
C ILE A 130 7.91 15.88 6.78
N HIS A 131 7.31 16.34 7.89
CA HIS A 131 7.90 17.38 8.74
C HIS A 131 9.12 16.91 9.55
N GLU A 132 9.24 15.61 9.85
CA GLU A 132 10.48 15.03 10.40
C GLU A 132 11.66 15.18 9.42
N LEU A 133 11.39 15.13 8.11
CA LEU A 133 12.41 15.24 7.05
C LEU A 133 12.61 16.68 6.59
N ASP A 134 11.53 17.45 6.46
CA ASP A 134 11.54 18.87 6.08
C ASP A 134 10.35 19.61 6.70
N PRO A 135 10.56 20.36 7.80
CA PRO A 135 9.49 21.04 8.54
C PRO A 135 8.90 22.27 7.82
N TYR A 136 9.48 22.72 6.72
CA TYR A 136 9.02 23.91 5.98
C TYR A 136 8.00 23.59 4.90
N LEU A 137 7.79 22.32 4.58
CA LEU A 137 6.83 21.89 3.56
C LEU A 137 5.39 22.04 4.04
N GLN A 138 4.54 22.49 3.12
CA GLN A 138 3.10 22.57 3.37
C GLN A 138 2.45 21.22 3.03
N VAL A 139 1.66 20.67 3.94
CA VAL A 139 0.98 19.40 3.75
C VAL A 139 -0.52 19.58 3.91
N GLU A 140 -1.29 19.26 2.88
CA GLU A 140 -2.75 19.24 2.91
C GLU A 140 -3.26 17.79 2.77
N SER A 141 -3.93 17.27 3.81
CA SER A 141 -4.48 15.92 3.81
C SER A 141 -5.99 15.95 3.58
N LEU A 142 -6.48 15.01 2.76
CA LEU A 142 -7.89 14.88 2.40
C LEU A 142 -8.34 13.42 2.46
N ALA A 143 -9.38 13.15 3.26
CA ALA A 143 -9.99 11.82 3.33
C ALA A 143 -10.88 11.55 2.11
N CYS A 144 -10.69 10.38 1.47
CA CYS A 144 -11.41 9.96 0.27
C CYS A 144 -12.15 8.61 0.52
N PRO A 145 -13.14 8.54 1.42
CA PRO A 145 -13.76 7.29 1.86
C PRO A 145 -14.47 6.51 0.75
N LYS A 146 -14.85 7.18 -0.35
CA LYS A 146 -15.57 6.56 -1.47
C LYS A 146 -14.65 5.90 -2.50
N PHE A 147 -13.33 6.18 -2.49
CA PHE A 147 -12.45 5.73 -3.58
C PHE A 147 -12.18 4.22 -3.54
N ALA A 148 -11.88 3.64 -2.38
CA ALA A 148 -11.66 2.20 -2.28
C ALA A 148 -12.90 1.38 -2.68
N PRO A 149 -14.13 1.67 -2.18
CA PRO A 149 -15.33 0.99 -2.65
C PRO A 149 -15.58 1.10 -4.17
N LEU A 150 -15.29 2.26 -4.78
CA LEU A 150 -15.41 2.42 -6.24
C LEU A 150 -14.44 1.52 -6.99
N VAL A 151 -13.21 1.40 -6.51
CA VAL A 151 -12.21 0.52 -7.10
C VAL A 151 -12.63 -0.95 -6.99
N GLU A 152 -13.05 -1.39 -5.81
CA GLU A 152 -13.47 -2.77 -5.57
C GLU A 152 -14.73 -3.17 -6.36
N SER A 153 -15.59 -2.20 -6.68
CA SER A 153 -16.76 -2.45 -7.54
C SER A 153 -16.44 -2.65 -9.02
N GLY A 154 -15.17 -2.50 -9.43
CA GLY A 154 -14.74 -2.54 -10.84
C GLY A 154 -15.16 -1.31 -11.67
N ALA A 155 -15.83 -0.35 -11.08
CA ALA A 155 -16.37 0.83 -11.78
C ALA A 155 -15.30 1.91 -12.03
N LEU A 156 -14.12 1.53 -12.52
CA LEU A 156 -12.94 2.41 -12.60
C LEU A 156 -13.08 3.63 -13.51
N SER A 157 -13.86 3.52 -14.61
CA SER A 157 -13.90 4.56 -15.65
C SER A 157 -15.29 5.15 -15.91
N THR A 158 -16.26 4.85 -15.04
CA THR A 158 -17.66 5.31 -15.21
C THR A 158 -17.80 6.82 -14.99
N SER A 159 -18.87 7.42 -15.53
CA SER A 159 -19.19 8.84 -15.28
C SER A 159 -19.40 9.15 -13.80
N VAL A 160 -19.95 8.18 -13.06
CA VAL A 160 -20.15 8.30 -11.59
C VAL A 160 -18.79 8.39 -10.89
N THR A 161 -17.85 7.50 -11.20
CA THR A 161 -16.50 7.52 -10.64
C THR A 161 -15.78 8.82 -10.94
N LYS A 162 -15.82 9.29 -12.20
CA LYS A 162 -15.23 10.58 -12.59
C LYS A 162 -15.81 11.74 -11.79
N LYS A 163 -17.14 11.76 -11.61
CA LYS A 163 -17.83 12.79 -10.83
C LYS A 163 -17.40 12.75 -9.35
N VAL A 164 -17.40 11.58 -8.74
CA VAL A 164 -17.01 11.40 -7.32
C VAL A 164 -15.57 11.84 -7.11
N VAL A 165 -14.63 11.44 -7.97
CA VAL A 165 -13.22 11.82 -7.87
C VAL A 165 -13.07 13.35 -8.02
N TYR A 166 -13.73 13.95 -9.01
CA TYR A 166 -13.69 15.40 -9.23
C TYR A 166 -14.22 16.17 -8.02
N GLU A 167 -15.42 15.84 -7.53
CA GLU A 167 -16.03 16.53 -6.38
C GLU A 167 -15.19 16.38 -5.11
N THR A 168 -14.61 15.18 -4.89
CA THR A 168 -13.78 14.92 -3.72
C THR A 168 -12.46 15.69 -3.77
N LEU A 169 -11.76 15.71 -4.91
CA LEU A 169 -10.44 16.33 -5.03
C LEU A 169 -10.46 17.82 -5.26
N ARG A 170 -11.62 18.41 -5.58
CA ARG A 170 -11.77 19.85 -5.84
C ARG A 170 -11.08 20.76 -4.81
N PRO A 171 -11.09 20.45 -3.49
CA PRO A 171 -10.40 21.26 -2.48
C PRO A 171 -8.88 21.38 -2.67
N LEU A 172 -8.24 20.39 -3.32
CA LEU A 172 -6.79 20.33 -3.54
C LEU A 172 -6.34 20.89 -4.90
N VAL A 173 -7.27 21.06 -5.85
CA VAL A 173 -6.95 21.53 -7.20
C VAL A 173 -6.30 22.91 -7.17
N GLY A 174 -5.13 23.03 -7.79
CA GLY A 174 -4.34 24.25 -7.85
C GLY A 174 -3.60 24.64 -6.56
N LYS A 175 -3.71 23.81 -5.49
CA LYS A 175 -3.07 24.10 -4.20
C LYS A 175 -1.82 23.27 -3.94
N VAL A 176 -1.66 22.14 -4.60
CA VAL A 176 -0.55 21.21 -4.40
C VAL A 176 0.21 20.96 -5.69
N ASP A 177 1.48 20.68 -5.60
CA ASP A 177 2.35 20.34 -6.73
C ASP A 177 2.72 18.85 -6.75
N SER A 178 2.56 18.18 -5.62
CA SER A 178 2.75 16.75 -5.45
C SER A 178 1.58 16.16 -4.68
N LEU A 179 1.09 14.97 -5.06
CA LEU A 179 -0.04 14.31 -4.42
C LEU A 179 0.26 12.86 -4.12
N ILE A 180 0.31 12.51 -2.83
CA ILE A 180 0.50 11.13 -2.36
C ILE A 180 -0.82 10.37 -2.47
N LEU A 181 -0.78 9.23 -3.16
CA LEU A 181 -1.85 8.25 -3.20
C LEU A 181 -1.73 7.35 -1.96
N GLY A 182 -2.28 7.81 -0.84
CA GLY A 182 -2.14 7.21 0.49
C GLY A 182 -3.13 6.07 0.77
N CYS A 183 -3.45 5.27 -0.23
CA CYS A 183 -4.22 4.04 -0.14
C CYS A 183 -3.86 3.13 -1.30
N THR A 184 -3.74 1.83 -1.07
CA THR A 184 -3.37 0.81 -2.05
C THR A 184 -4.33 0.72 -3.25
N HIS A 185 -5.57 1.13 -3.10
CA HIS A 185 -6.56 1.18 -4.17
C HIS A 185 -6.39 2.35 -5.14
N TYR A 186 -5.85 3.48 -4.66
CA TYR A 186 -5.87 4.74 -5.42
C TYR A 186 -5.01 4.75 -6.69
N PRO A 187 -3.92 3.98 -6.81
CA PRO A 187 -3.20 3.85 -8.07
C PRO A 187 -4.06 3.39 -9.25
N LEU A 188 -5.12 2.62 -9.02
CA LEU A 188 -6.07 2.20 -10.05
C LEU A 188 -6.97 3.34 -10.56
N LEU A 189 -7.12 4.42 -9.78
CA LEU A 189 -7.80 5.65 -10.18
C LEU A 189 -6.83 6.71 -10.74
N ARG A 190 -5.54 6.41 -10.85
CA ARG A 190 -4.50 7.36 -11.28
C ARG A 190 -4.88 8.17 -12.53
N PRO A 191 -5.41 7.60 -13.62
CA PRO A 191 -5.75 8.38 -14.82
C PRO A 191 -6.80 9.47 -14.52
N ILE A 192 -7.82 9.16 -13.70
CA ILE A 192 -8.87 10.11 -13.35
C ILE A 192 -8.34 11.16 -12.36
N ILE A 193 -7.58 10.73 -11.35
CA ILE A 193 -6.95 11.63 -10.37
C ILE A 193 -6.03 12.60 -11.10
N GLN A 194 -5.19 12.12 -12.03
CA GLN A 194 -4.30 12.97 -12.81
C GLN A 194 -5.06 13.99 -13.65
N ASN A 195 -6.17 13.55 -14.29
CA ASN A 195 -7.00 14.45 -15.09
C ASN A 195 -7.64 15.57 -14.24
N VAL A 196 -8.06 15.25 -13.00
CA VAL A 196 -8.66 16.24 -12.09
C VAL A 196 -7.61 17.21 -11.53
N MET A 197 -6.46 16.70 -11.12
CA MET A 197 -5.40 17.49 -10.51
C MET A 197 -4.59 18.30 -11.52
N GLY A 198 -4.64 17.89 -12.79
CA GLY A 198 -3.90 18.50 -13.88
C GLY A 198 -2.49 17.93 -14.08
N PRO A 199 -1.87 18.16 -15.26
CA PRO A 199 -0.63 17.49 -15.67
C PRO A 199 0.62 17.95 -14.89
N LYS A 200 0.54 19.06 -14.18
CA LYS A 200 1.68 19.60 -13.41
C LYS A 200 1.80 18.98 -12.02
N VAL A 201 0.75 18.34 -11.49
CA VAL A 201 0.79 17.67 -10.19
C VAL A 201 1.43 16.31 -10.33
N GLN A 202 2.49 16.06 -9.55
CA GLN A 202 3.16 14.77 -9.50
C GLN A 202 2.37 13.81 -8.61
N LEU A 203 1.86 12.71 -9.15
CA LEU A 203 1.19 11.69 -8.37
C LEU A 203 2.21 10.67 -7.85
N ILE A 204 2.27 10.52 -6.52
CA ILE A 204 3.18 9.61 -5.83
C ILE A 204 2.41 8.36 -5.40
N ASP A 205 2.82 7.22 -5.93
CA ASP A 205 2.33 5.91 -5.52
C ASP A 205 3.19 5.39 -4.37
N SER A 206 2.65 5.44 -3.15
CA SER A 206 3.39 5.02 -1.95
C SER A 206 3.80 3.54 -1.99
N GLY A 207 3.02 2.69 -2.64
CA GLY A 207 3.34 1.28 -2.82
C GLY A 207 4.50 1.06 -3.78
N ALA A 208 4.51 1.74 -4.92
CA ALA A 208 5.60 1.66 -5.90
C ALA A 208 6.93 2.18 -5.31
N GLU A 209 6.88 3.26 -4.52
CA GLU A 209 8.06 3.76 -3.81
C GLU A 209 8.54 2.78 -2.73
N CYS A 210 7.62 2.11 -2.02
CA CYS A 210 7.97 1.07 -1.05
C CYS A 210 8.77 -0.08 -1.69
N VAL A 211 8.44 -0.49 -2.92
CA VAL A 211 9.17 -1.54 -3.65
C VAL A 211 10.62 -1.13 -3.94
N ARG A 212 10.88 0.13 -4.21
CA ARG A 212 12.26 0.64 -4.34
C ARG A 212 13.03 0.49 -3.04
N ASP A 213 12.41 0.83 -1.91
CA ASP A 213 13.05 0.66 -0.59
C ASP A 213 13.24 -0.82 -0.23
N ILE A 214 12.33 -1.72 -0.63
CA ILE A 214 12.53 -3.18 -0.52
C ILE A 214 13.83 -3.57 -1.22
N SER A 215 14.04 -3.15 -2.47
CA SER A 215 15.25 -3.44 -3.23
C SER A 215 16.52 -2.97 -2.51
N VAL A 216 16.48 -1.78 -1.92
CA VAL A 216 17.60 -1.24 -1.15
C VAL A 216 17.90 -2.09 0.08
N LEU A 217 16.86 -2.48 0.85
CA LEU A 217 17.05 -3.28 2.06
C LEU A 217 17.50 -4.72 1.76
N LEU A 218 16.96 -5.35 0.71
CA LEU A 218 17.40 -6.67 0.29
C LEU A 218 18.90 -6.68 -0.03
N ASN A 219 19.40 -5.64 -0.70
CA ASN A 219 20.81 -5.48 -0.99
C ASN A 219 21.63 -5.16 0.26
N TYR A 220 21.17 -4.27 1.10
CA TYR A 220 21.85 -3.84 2.33
C TYR A 220 22.07 -5.01 3.31
N PHE A 221 21.03 -5.84 3.51
CA PHE A 221 21.11 -7.02 4.36
C PHE A 221 21.65 -8.26 3.66
N GLU A 222 21.98 -8.20 2.36
CA GLU A 222 22.44 -9.32 1.53
C GLU A 222 21.45 -10.51 1.52
N ILE A 223 20.13 -10.22 1.61
CA ILE A 223 19.05 -11.21 1.66
C ILE A 223 18.27 -11.33 0.34
N ASN A 224 18.85 -10.91 -0.77
CA ASN A 224 18.27 -11.19 -2.09
C ASN A 224 18.15 -12.70 -2.31
N ARG A 225 17.07 -13.13 -3.00
CA ARG A 225 16.93 -14.52 -3.43
C ARG A 225 18.01 -14.88 -4.45
N GLY A 226 18.57 -16.09 -4.31
CA GLY A 226 19.57 -16.61 -5.24
C GLY A 226 18.98 -16.83 -6.64
N ARG A 227 19.73 -16.49 -7.69
CA ARG A 227 19.28 -16.70 -9.08
C ARG A 227 19.04 -18.17 -9.41
N ASP A 228 19.74 -19.08 -8.73
CA ASP A 228 19.66 -20.53 -8.92
C ASP A 228 18.69 -21.21 -7.93
N ALA A 229 17.85 -20.45 -7.23
CA ALA A 229 16.95 -20.95 -6.18
C ALA A 229 15.74 -21.74 -6.72
N GLY A 230 15.67 -22.00 -8.02
CA GLY A 230 14.56 -22.73 -8.65
C GLY A 230 13.33 -21.87 -8.95
N PRO A 231 12.20 -22.48 -9.34
CA PRO A 231 10.99 -21.77 -9.70
C PRO A 231 10.41 -20.97 -8.54
N LEU A 232 9.62 -19.96 -8.85
CA LEU A 232 8.91 -19.12 -7.87
C LEU A 232 7.58 -19.79 -7.49
N HIS A 233 7.27 -19.80 -6.21
CA HIS A 233 6.00 -20.30 -5.67
C HIS A 233 5.31 -19.23 -4.84
N HIS A 234 4.72 -18.22 -5.53
CA HIS A 234 3.94 -17.21 -4.85
C HIS A 234 2.72 -17.81 -4.16
N ARG A 235 2.45 -17.40 -2.93
CA ARG A 235 1.34 -17.90 -2.11
C ARG A 235 0.44 -16.74 -1.70
N PHE A 236 -0.87 -16.90 -1.92
CA PHE A 236 -1.86 -15.88 -1.60
C PHE A 236 -2.89 -16.44 -0.63
N TYR A 237 -3.19 -15.66 0.40
CA TYR A 237 -4.13 -16.01 1.45
C TYR A 237 -5.15 -14.90 1.66
N THR A 238 -6.36 -15.28 2.06
CA THR A 238 -7.43 -14.34 2.43
C THR A 238 -8.25 -14.88 3.59
N THR A 239 -8.79 -13.97 4.41
CA THR A 239 -9.73 -14.32 5.49
C THR A 239 -11.20 -14.39 5.05
N ALA A 240 -11.48 -14.10 3.77
CA ALA A 240 -12.83 -14.17 3.18
C ALA A 240 -12.88 -15.20 2.03
N SER A 241 -13.79 -15.01 1.07
CA SER A 241 -13.90 -15.89 -0.10
C SER A 241 -12.62 -15.87 -0.95
N SER A 242 -11.94 -17.03 -1.03
CA SER A 242 -10.77 -17.22 -1.90
C SER A 242 -11.13 -17.02 -3.39
N GLN A 243 -12.32 -17.45 -3.81
CA GLN A 243 -12.78 -17.28 -5.18
C GLN A 243 -12.95 -15.82 -5.56
N SER A 244 -13.63 -15.02 -4.71
CA SER A 244 -13.82 -13.58 -4.97
C SER A 244 -12.49 -12.83 -4.95
N PHE A 245 -11.60 -13.19 -4.03
CA PHE A 245 -10.27 -12.61 -3.95
C PHE A 245 -9.44 -12.94 -5.21
N ALA A 246 -9.46 -14.21 -5.66
CA ALA A 246 -8.74 -14.64 -6.85
C ALA A 246 -9.23 -13.89 -8.09
N GLN A 247 -10.53 -13.75 -8.27
CA GLN A 247 -11.12 -13.03 -9.42
C GLN A 247 -10.60 -11.59 -9.53
N ILE A 248 -10.58 -10.83 -8.43
CA ILE A 248 -10.04 -9.48 -8.42
C ILE A 248 -8.51 -9.50 -8.58
N GLY A 249 -7.84 -10.42 -7.90
CA GLY A 249 -6.39 -10.55 -7.94
C GLY A 249 -5.85 -10.87 -9.33
N GLU A 250 -6.50 -11.76 -10.05
CA GLU A 250 -6.13 -12.12 -11.43
C GLU A 250 -6.28 -10.94 -12.40
N GLU A 251 -7.34 -10.15 -12.24
CA GLU A 251 -7.53 -8.93 -13.02
C GLU A 251 -6.41 -7.91 -12.74
N TRP A 252 -6.06 -7.69 -11.46
CA TRP A 252 -5.09 -6.66 -11.10
C TRP A 252 -3.64 -7.07 -11.32
N LEU A 253 -3.32 -8.37 -11.15
CA LEU A 253 -1.99 -8.91 -11.39
C LEU A 253 -1.74 -9.34 -12.84
N GLU A 254 -2.81 -9.36 -13.66
CA GLU A 254 -2.79 -9.85 -15.04
C GLU A 254 -2.21 -11.29 -15.15
N LYS A 255 -2.50 -12.10 -14.12
CA LYS A 255 -1.95 -13.44 -13.94
C LYS A 255 -2.87 -14.29 -13.08
N GLU A 256 -3.02 -15.57 -13.47
CA GLU A 256 -3.71 -16.57 -12.64
C GLU A 256 -3.02 -16.74 -11.28
N ILE A 257 -3.81 -16.75 -10.20
CA ILE A 257 -3.33 -16.96 -8.83
C ILE A 257 -4.17 -18.01 -8.10
N HIS A 258 -3.50 -18.82 -7.30
CA HIS A 258 -4.18 -19.69 -6.36
C HIS A 258 -4.26 -19.02 -4.99
N VAL A 259 -5.48 -18.92 -4.44
CA VAL A 259 -5.75 -18.26 -3.15
C VAL A 259 -6.31 -19.25 -2.15
N GLU A 260 -5.71 -19.33 -0.99
CA GLU A 260 -6.16 -20.17 0.12
C GLU A 260 -6.95 -19.32 1.14
N HIS A 261 -8.05 -19.88 1.65
CA HIS A 261 -8.79 -19.29 2.77
C HIS A 261 -8.09 -19.64 4.09
N VAL A 262 -8.01 -18.66 4.99
CA VAL A 262 -7.45 -18.86 6.35
C VAL A 262 -8.34 -18.20 7.40
N GLU A 263 -8.42 -18.81 8.57
CA GLU A 263 -9.03 -18.22 9.77
C GLU A 263 -7.91 -17.71 10.69
N LEU A 264 -8.08 -16.49 11.25
CA LEU A 264 -7.11 -15.82 12.12
C LEU A 264 -7.67 -15.54 13.51
#